data_53ac7852e86ae0c775b67b23d34a6aaf
#
_entry.id   53ac7852e86ae0c775b67b23d34a6aaf
#
_cell.length_a   1.000
_cell.length_b   1.000
_cell.length_c   1.000
_cell.angle_alpha   90.00
_cell.angle_beta   90.00
_cell.angle_gamma   90.00
#
_symmetry.space_group_name_H-M   'P 1'
#
loop_
_entity.id
_entity.type
_entity.pdbx_description
1 polymer ?
#
loop_
_entity_poly.entity_id
_entity_poly.type
_entity_poly.pdbx_seq_one_letter_code
_entity_poly.pdbx_strand_id
1 'polypeptide(L)'
;MTPSGAAKNMEKGASGNEGKEETRRETKKKNAVKNEMKGETKDKVKGKTRNTAKSKTKNAVEDLGLVYKVVTGVVAATILVAAIVVSVTYWRKSVQEEEEISAGIHYLEELEKQDMEAISGDIKTIRDERLLDLADADEGAVWSVFDALNAMILGDSRAVGFTHWEFVAEERVLAHGGGKITDVAEELEEIKAVNPEHVFLCFGLNDVGIGYWPDPKEYAAVCDEQIRLLQETLPDATVYLNSILPAVGPGLQRDSDYPRIGEYNEALRAMCAERGYHFIDNTPLAEERVDLYAEDGLHVDEHFYKYWVANMLTEVD
;
A
#
# COMPACT_ATOMS: atom_id res chain seq x y z
N MET A 1 -17.78 17.21 45.67
CA MET A 1 -18.57 18.42 45.44
C MET A 1 -18.83 18.50 43.96
N THR A 2 -19.95 18.01 43.55
CA THR A 2 -20.70 18.35 42.31
C THR A 2 -21.35 19.72 42.52
N PRO A 3 -21.98 20.40 41.58
CA PRO A 3 -22.64 19.90 40.38
C PRO A 3 -22.72 20.86 39.17
N SER A 4 -23.27 20.32 38.08
CA SER A 4 -24.47 20.83 37.38
C SER A 4 -24.24 21.94 36.34
N GLY A 5 -24.84 21.96 35.17
CA GLY A 5 -26.08 21.55 34.60
C GLY A 5 -26.13 21.92 33.14
N ALA A 6 -26.80 21.15 32.39
CA ALA A 6 -28.14 21.29 31.84
C ALA A 6 -28.24 22.32 30.69
N ALA A 7 -28.47 21.86 29.49
CA ALA A 7 -29.75 21.50 28.84
C ALA A 7 -30.46 22.63 28.09
N LYS A 8 -31.07 22.24 26.97
CA LYS A 8 -32.25 22.79 26.26
C LYS A 8 -31.94 23.76 25.11
N ASN A 9 -32.58 23.72 23.99
CA ASN A 9 -33.77 23.09 23.40
C ASN A 9 -33.88 23.59 21.95
N MET A 10 -34.40 22.77 21.07
CA MET A 10 -35.56 22.94 20.19
C MET A 10 -35.75 24.28 19.45
N GLU A 11 -35.98 24.25 18.17
CA GLU A 11 -37.24 24.16 17.40
C GLU A 11 -36.95 24.25 15.90
N LYS A 12 -37.45 23.35 15.10
CA LYS A 12 -38.65 23.41 14.23
C LYS A 12 -38.75 24.62 13.31
N GLY A 13 -38.86 24.35 12.03
CA GLY A 13 -39.38 25.23 11.00
C GLY A 13 -39.58 24.47 9.69
N ALA A 14 -40.77 23.93 9.54
CA ALA A 14 -41.32 23.44 8.27
C ALA A 14 -41.85 24.64 7.45
N SER A 15 -41.75 24.53 6.13
CA SER A 15 -42.61 25.22 5.12
C SER A 15 -41.88 25.11 3.78
N GLY A 16 -42.45 24.69 2.70
CA GLY A 16 -43.81 24.60 2.26
C GLY A 16 -43.79 24.10 0.85
N ASN A 17 -44.68 23.21 0.63
CA ASN A 17 -44.98 22.61 -0.65
C ASN A 17 -46.16 23.37 -1.26
N GLU A 18 -45.90 24.39 -2.07
CA GLU A 18 -46.92 25.05 -2.90
C GLU A 18 -46.30 25.46 -4.21
N GLY A 19 -46.65 24.75 -5.27
CA GLY A 19 -46.15 25.11 -6.64
C GLY A 19 -46.42 24.09 -7.73
N LYS A 20 -47.34 23.13 -7.50
CA LYS A 20 -47.61 22.10 -8.56
C LYS A 20 -49.10 21.88 -8.90
N GLU A 21 -49.98 22.73 -8.53
CA GLU A 21 -51.42 22.51 -8.77
C GLU A 21 -52.12 23.51 -9.72
N GLU A 22 -51.46 24.47 -10.26
CA GLU A 22 -52.08 25.50 -11.11
C GLU A 22 -52.01 25.30 -12.61
N THR A 23 -51.26 24.33 -13.11
CA THR A 23 -51.08 24.11 -14.59
C THR A 23 -52.03 23.04 -15.16
N ARG A 24 -52.95 22.47 -14.38
CA ARG A 24 -53.84 21.39 -14.83
C ARG A 24 -55.30 21.77 -15.05
N ARG A 25 -55.67 23.01 -14.85
CA ARG A 25 -57.09 23.48 -14.97
C ARG A 25 -57.43 24.25 -16.26
N GLU A 26 -56.48 24.65 -17.08
CA GLU A 26 -56.80 25.47 -18.27
C GLU A 26 -57.02 24.68 -19.57
N THR A 27 -56.78 23.38 -19.65
CA THR A 27 -56.86 22.61 -20.91
C THR A 27 -58.20 21.88 -21.10
N LYS A 28 -59.19 22.07 -20.21
CA LYS A 28 -60.51 21.39 -20.31
C LYS A 28 -61.68 22.26 -20.76
N LYS A 29 -61.49 23.51 -21.17
CA LYS A 29 -62.59 24.40 -21.52
C LYS A 29 -62.73 24.82 -22.98
N LYS A 30 -62.03 24.23 -23.92
CA LYS A 30 -62.11 24.65 -25.37
C LYS A 30 -62.73 23.64 -26.34
N ASN A 31 -63.34 22.53 -25.90
CA ASN A 31 -63.94 21.54 -26.80
C ASN A 31 -65.45 21.32 -26.61
N ALA A 32 -66.19 22.36 -26.34
CA ALA A 32 -67.64 22.27 -26.37
C ALA A 32 -68.18 23.57 -26.94
N VAL A 33 -68.30 23.70 -28.23
CA VAL A 33 -69.26 24.50 -28.99
C VAL A 33 -68.92 24.36 -30.45
N LYS A 34 -69.60 23.53 -31.20
CA LYS A 34 -70.08 23.71 -32.56
C LYS A 34 -70.65 22.40 -33.08
N ASN A 35 -71.81 22.07 -32.63
CA ASN A 35 -72.77 21.35 -33.43
C ASN A 35 -74.00 22.22 -33.58
N GLU A 36 -74.58 22.15 -34.75
CA GLU A 36 -75.90 22.59 -35.25
C GLU A 36 -75.86 23.72 -36.32
N MET A 37 -76.21 23.34 -37.51
CA MET A 37 -77.40 23.72 -38.26
C MET A 37 -77.24 23.27 -39.71
N LYS A 38 -78.12 22.32 -40.10
CA LYS A 38 -79.21 22.40 -41.03
C LYS A 38 -78.85 22.85 -42.46
N GLY A 39 -79.31 22.26 -43.49
CA GLY A 39 -80.42 21.43 -43.80
C GLY A 39 -80.57 21.27 -45.33
N GLU A 40 -81.33 20.33 -45.69
CA GLU A 40 -82.04 19.98 -46.96
C GLU A 40 -81.99 20.91 -48.13
N THR A 41 -81.83 20.37 -49.33
CA THR A 41 -82.85 20.12 -50.33
C THR A 41 -82.26 19.53 -51.65
N LYS A 42 -82.80 18.38 -52.13
CA LYS A 42 -83.32 18.05 -53.46
C LYS A 42 -82.55 18.55 -54.71
N ASP A 43 -82.20 17.71 -55.69
CA ASP A 43 -83.13 16.92 -56.50
C ASP A 43 -82.32 15.95 -57.44
N LYS A 44 -83.01 14.88 -57.82
CA LYS A 44 -82.71 13.90 -58.86
C LYS A 44 -82.44 14.55 -60.20
N VAL A 45 -81.50 14.03 -61.02
CA VAL A 45 -81.67 13.66 -62.44
C VAL A 45 -80.40 12.90 -62.92
N LYS A 46 -80.61 11.64 -63.37
CA LYS A 46 -80.01 10.86 -64.49
C LYS A 46 -78.47 11.00 -64.67
N GLY A 47 -77.72 9.89 -64.68
CA GLY A 47 -77.75 8.91 -65.66
C GLY A 47 -76.46 8.04 -65.67
N LYS A 48 -76.61 6.90 -66.01
CA LYS A 48 -75.85 5.73 -66.28
C LYS A 48 -74.57 5.92 -67.16
N THR A 49 -73.53 6.56 -66.70
CA THR A 49 -72.17 6.50 -67.29
C THR A 49 -71.03 6.87 -66.27
N ARG A 50 -71.28 6.75 -65.02
CA ARG A 50 -70.31 7.22 -63.96
C ARG A 50 -69.67 6.14 -63.14
N ASN A 51 -69.93 4.82 -63.37
CA ASN A 51 -69.46 3.77 -62.47
C ASN A 51 -68.11 3.15 -62.84
N THR A 52 -67.59 3.36 -64.07
CA THR A 52 -66.28 2.81 -64.46
C THR A 52 -65.12 3.75 -64.19
N ALA A 53 -65.38 5.10 -64.18
CA ALA A 53 -64.31 6.08 -63.85
C ALA A 53 -64.05 6.19 -62.31
N LYS A 54 -65.12 6.07 -61.49
CA LYS A 54 -65.00 6.14 -60.06
C LYS A 54 -64.26 4.92 -59.44
N SER A 55 -64.36 3.72 -60.06
CA SER A 55 -63.66 2.53 -59.63
C SER A 55 -62.15 2.62 -59.89
N LYS A 56 -61.78 3.12 -61.13
CA LYS A 56 -60.33 3.31 -61.48
C LYS A 56 -59.64 4.40 -60.63
N THR A 57 -60.36 5.49 -60.34
CA THR A 57 -59.78 6.54 -59.47
C THR A 57 -59.74 6.18 -58.03
N LYS A 58 -60.67 5.34 -57.50
CA LYS A 58 -60.63 4.87 -56.12
C LYS A 58 -59.47 3.91 -55.91
N ASN A 59 -59.25 2.95 -56.81
CA ASN A 59 -58.13 2.06 -56.78
C ASN A 59 -56.78 2.80 -56.92
N ALA A 60 -56.68 3.79 -57.79
CA ALA A 60 -55.49 4.60 -57.98
C ALA A 60 -55.17 5.46 -56.74
N VAL A 61 -56.17 5.93 -56.00
CA VAL A 61 -55.99 6.69 -54.74
C VAL A 61 -55.63 5.75 -53.59
N GLU A 62 -56.21 4.53 -53.56
CA GLU A 62 -55.83 3.46 -52.57
C GLU A 62 -54.41 2.96 -52.82
N ASP A 63 -54.01 2.73 -54.09
CA ASP A 63 -52.64 2.38 -54.47
C ASP A 63 -51.63 3.48 -54.12
N LEU A 64 -52.00 4.77 -54.40
CA LEU A 64 -51.16 5.91 -54.05
C LEU A 64 -50.97 6.02 -52.47
N GLY A 65 -52.07 5.75 -51.76
CA GLY A 65 -52.06 5.69 -50.28
C GLY A 65 -51.17 4.58 -49.74
N LEU A 66 -51.17 3.42 -50.41
CA LEU A 66 -50.28 2.29 -50.03
C LEU A 66 -48.81 2.62 -50.33
N VAL A 67 -48.50 3.17 -51.53
CA VAL A 67 -47.17 3.60 -51.91
C VAL A 67 -46.63 4.66 -50.91
N TYR A 68 -47.47 5.63 -50.53
CA TYR A 68 -47.09 6.65 -49.56
C TYR A 68 -46.74 6.01 -48.20
N LYS A 69 -47.55 5.07 -47.70
CA LYS A 69 -47.30 4.37 -46.45
C LYS A 69 -46.02 3.53 -46.52
N VAL A 70 -45.74 2.88 -47.64
CA VAL A 70 -44.51 2.10 -47.81
C VAL A 70 -43.30 3.03 -47.87
N VAL A 71 -43.34 4.13 -48.62
CA VAL A 71 -42.25 5.10 -48.72
C VAL A 71 -41.96 5.76 -47.35
N THR A 72 -43.01 6.19 -46.64
CA THR A 72 -42.85 6.77 -45.29
C THR A 72 -42.30 5.73 -44.31
N GLY A 73 -42.72 4.48 -44.40
CA GLY A 73 -42.15 3.38 -43.56
C GLY A 73 -40.67 3.13 -43.86
N VAL A 74 -40.29 3.09 -45.13
CA VAL A 74 -38.89 2.92 -45.54
C VAL A 74 -38.04 4.11 -45.09
N VAL A 75 -38.50 5.34 -45.24
CA VAL A 75 -37.80 6.54 -44.79
C VAL A 75 -37.64 6.55 -43.27
N ALA A 76 -38.70 6.19 -42.54
CA ALA A 76 -38.62 6.08 -41.08
C ALA A 76 -37.63 4.99 -40.60
N ALA A 77 -37.64 3.85 -41.31
CA ALA A 77 -36.69 2.74 -41.01
C ALA A 77 -35.22 3.17 -41.30
N THR A 78 -34.97 3.85 -42.40
CA THR A 78 -33.61 4.33 -42.73
C THR A 78 -33.12 5.38 -41.76
N ILE A 79 -33.97 6.29 -41.29
CA ILE A 79 -33.63 7.27 -40.25
C ILE A 79 -33.30 6.55 -38.92
N LEU A 80 -34.11 5.54 -38.58
CA LEU A 80 -33.87 4.76 -37.35
C LEU A 80 -32.52 4.02 -37.40
N VAL A 81 -32.23 3.36 -38.52
CA VAL A 81 -30.95 2.67 -38.72
C VAL A 81 -29.77 3.67 -38.65
N ALA A 82 -29.91 4.83 -39.31
CA ALA A 82 -28.89 5.88 -39.25
C ALA A 82 -28.66 6.38 -37.80
N ALA A 83 -29.73 6.59 -37.04
CA ALA A 83 -29.65 6.99 -35.64
C ALA A 83 -28.96 5.92 -34.76
N ILE A 84 -29.26 4.64 -35.00
CA ILE A 84 -28.60 3.55 -34.28
C ILE A 84 -27.10 3.49 -34.63
N VAL A 85 -26.75 3.62 -35.91
CA VAL A 85 -25.33 3.61 -36.33
C VAL A 85 -24.58 4.78 -35.70
N VAL A 86 -25.14 5.99 -35.72
CA VAL A 86 -24.54 7.15 -35.06
C VAL A 86 -24.40 6.95 -33.57
N SER A 87 -25.41 6.41 -32.92
CA SER A 87 -25.37 6.13 -31.47
C SER A 87 -24.30 5.09 -31.11
N VAL A 88 -24.19 4.01 -31.90
CA VAL A 88 -23.18 2.95 -31.68
C VAL A 88 -21.77 3.49 -31.96
N THR A 89 -21.57 4.31 -32.99
CA THR A 89 -20.25 4.89 -33.26
C THR A 89 -19.84 5.89 -32.19
N TYR A 90 -20.78 6.71 -31.70
CA TYR A 90 -20.52 7.62 -30.60
C TYR A 90 -20.20 6.88 -29.31
N TRP A 91 -20.97 5.82 -28.97
CA TRP A 91 -20.71 4.98 -27.79
C TRP A 91 -19.34 4.29 -27.86
N ARG A 92 -18.99 3.70 -29.01
CA ARG A 92 -17.66 3.09 -29.20
C ARG A 92 -16.52 4.10 -29.01
N LYS A 93 -16.69 5.31 -29.56
CA LYS A 93 -15.69 6.37 -29.40
C LYS A 93 -15.55 6.79 -27.94
N SER A 94 -16.66 6.93 -27.22
CA SER A 94 -16.64 7.26 -25.78
C SER A 94 -15.95 6.18 -24.95
N VAL A 95 -16.22 4.89 -25.21
CA VAL A 95 -15.56 3.77 -24.51
C VAL A 95 -14.06 3.77 -24.81
N GLN A 96 -13.67 3.99 -26.06
CA GLN A 96 -12.26 4.04 -26.42
C GLN A 96 -11.53 5.22 -25.77
N GLU A 97 -12.16 6.39 -25.71
CA GLU A 97 -11.61 7.57 -25.00
C GLU A 97 -11.45 7.30 -23.50
N GLU A 98 -12.42 6.60 -22.86
CA GLU A 98 -12.30 6.19 -21.44
C GLU A 98 -11.15 5.18 -21.21
N GLU A 99 -10.98 4.21 -22.11
CA GLU A 99 -9.88 3.25 -22.05
C GLU A 99 -8.51 3.95 -22.22
N GLU A 100 -8.38 4.87 -23.16
CA GLU A 100 -7.15 5.64 -23.38
C GLU A 100 -6.81 6.55 -22.20
N ILE A 101 -7.80 7.19 -21.59
CA ILE A 101 -7.63 8.01 -20.37
C ILE A 101 -7.21 7.12 -19.20
N SER A 102 -7.87 5.99 -19.01
CA SER A 102 -7.53 5.04 -17.92
C SER A 102 -6.10 4.49 -18.06
N ALA A 103 -5.71 4.12 -19.28
CA ALA A 103 -4.34 3.68 -19.57
C ALA A 103 -3.31 4.81 -19.31
N GLY A 104 -3.65 6.05 -19.66
CA GLY A 104 -2.81 7.21 -19.40
C GLY A 104 -2.65 7.49 -17.90
N ILE A 105 -3.72 7.40 -17.12
CA ILE A 105 -3.68 7.56 -15.66
C ILE A 105 -2.79 6.46 -15.05
N HIS A 106 -3.00 5.20 -15.41
CA HIS A 106 -2.19 4.09 -14.91
C HIS A 106 -0.70 4.27 -15.24
N TYR A 107 -0.37 4.73 -16.45
CA TYR A 107 1.01 5.01 -16.83
C TYR A 107 1.63 6.14 -16.00
N LEU A 108 0.89 7.20 -15.70
CA LEU A 108 1.36 8.29 -14.85
C LEU A 108 1.55 7.85 -13.39
N GLU A 109 0.63 7.04 -12.86
CA GLU A 109 0.75 6.45 -11.51
C GLU A 109 1.98 5.53 -11.40
N GLU A 110 2.26 4.75 -12.44
CA GLU A 110 3.44 3.87 -12.49
C GLU A 110 4.74 4.70 -12.55
N LEU A 111 4.77 5.76 -13.36
CA LEU A 111 5.92 6.69 -13.41
C LEU A 111 6.14 7.40 -12.07
N GLU A 112 5.07 7.92 -11.46
CA GLU A 112 5.16 8.60 -10.16
C GLU A 112 5.68 7.64 -9.08
N LYS A 113 5.23 6.38 -9.09
CA LYS A 113 5.72 5.36 -8.16
C LYS A 113 7.20 5.05 -8.37
N GLN A 114 7.66 4.89 -9.62
CA GLN A 114 9.07 4.64 -9.94
C GLN A 114 9.96 5.83 -9.52
N ASP A 115 9.53 7.06 -9.77
CA ASP A 115 10.26 8.26 -9.36
C ASP A 115 10.33 8.37 -7.82
N MET A 116 9.25 8.05 -7.12
CA MET A 116 9.21 8.05 -5.65
C MET A 116 10.12 6.98 -5.05
N GLU A 117 10.14 5.77 -5.61
CA GLU A 117 11.02 4.68 -5.16
C GLU A 117 12.50 5.02 -5.38
N ALA A 118 12.85 5.60 -6.55
CA ALA A 118 14.21 6.05 -6.85
C ALA A 118 14.67 7.16 -5.90
N ILE A 119 13.85 8.20 -5.70
CA ILE A 119 14.13 9.31 -4.78
C ILE A 119 14.28 8.81 -3.34
N SER A 120 13.41 7.89 -2.90
CA SER A 120 13.48 7.29 -1.57
C SER A 120 14.78 6.51 -1.38
N GLY A 121 15.20 5.74 -2.39
CA GLY A 121 16.48 5.03 -2.40
C GLY A 121 17.68 5.97 -2.31
N ASP A 122 17.67 7.05 -3.09
CA ASP A 122 18.74 8.07 -3.06
C ASP A 122 18.82 8.78 -1.68
N ILE A 123 17.64 9.10 -1.10
CA ILE A 123 17.58 9.71 0.24
C ILE A 123 18.12 8.74 1.29
N LYS A 124 17.75 7.47 1.24
CA LYS A 124 18.26 6.45 2.16
C LYS A 124 19.77 6.33 2.04
N THR A 125 20.30 6.21 0.85
CA THR A 125 21.77 6.13 0.61
C THR A 125 22.51 7.31 1.19
N ILE A 126 22.04 8.55 0.93
CA ILE A 126 22.65 9.77 1.47
C ILE A 126 22.56 9.82 2.99
N ARG A 127 21.45 9.36 3.57
CA ARG A 127 21.29 9.29 5.04
C ARG A 127 22.28 8.32 5.64
N ASP A 128 22.39 7.12 5.07
CA ASP A 128 23.24 6.03 5.54
C ASP A 128 24.73 6.43 5.48
N GLU A 129 25.18 7.03 4.37
CA GLU A 129 26.54 7.59 4.25
C GLU A 129 26.79 8.66 5.32
N ARG A 130 25.82 9.55 5.56
CA ARG A 130 25.95 10.61 6.59
C ARG A 130 26.00 10.07 8.01
N LEU A 131 25.30 8.98 8.33
CA LEU A 131 25.37 8.36 9.66
C LEU A 131 26.75 7.76 9.93
N LEU A 132 27.36 7.10 8.93
CA LEU A 132 28.72 6.57 9.03
C LEU A 132 29.76 7.70 9.11
N ASP A 133 29.60 8.76 8.28
CA ASP A 133 30.45 9.95 8.36
C ASP A 133 30.33 10.66 9.73
N LEU A 134 29.14 10.66 10.30
CA LEU A 134 28.87 11.23 11.62
C LEU A 134 29.61 10.47 12.73
N ALA A 135 29.70 9.14 12.62
CA ALA A 135 30.46 8.33 13.57
C ALA A 135 31.96 8.70 13.61
N ASP A 136 32.51 9.16 12.49
CA ASP A 136 33.88 9.66 12.43
C ASP A 136 34.01 11.12 12.91
N ALA A 137 33.03 11.98 12.61
CA ALA A 137 33.08 13.40 12.87
C ALA A 137 32.63 13.80 14.28
N ASP A 138 31.56 13.16 14.79
CA ASP A 138 30.93 13.45 16.08
C ASP A 138 30.25 12.22 16.65
N GLU A 139 31.01 11.39 17.34
CA GLU A 139 30.50 10.18 18.00
C GLU A 139 29.33 10.46 18.96
N GLY A 140 29.42 11.59 19.72
CA GLY A 140 28.35 11.97 20.64
C GLY A 140 27.00 12.23 19.95
N ALA A 141 27.02 12.68 18.70
CA ALA A 141 25.81 12.86 17.91
C ALA A 141 25.17 11.50 17.54
N VAL A 142 25.95 10.48 17.20
CA VAL A 142 25.45 9.11 16.92
C VAL A 142 24.75 8.54 18.15
N TRP A 143 25.40 8.62 19.30
CA TRP A 143 24.82 8.16 20.56
C TRP A 143 23.55 8.93 20.94
N SER A 144 23.53 10.26 20.71
CA SER A 144 22.34 11.07 20.97
C SER A 144 21.13 10.66 20.09
N VAL A 145 21.37 10.27 18.83
CA VAL A 145 20.31 9.75 17.95
C VAL A 145 19.81 8.41 18.49
N PHE A 146 20.72 7.50 18.85
CA PHE A 146 20.32 6.19 19.39
C PHE A 146 19.58 6.32 20.73
N ASP A 147 20.02 7.21 21.61
CA ASP A 147 19.38 7.46 22.92
C ASP A 147 17.96 8.04 22.78
N ALA A 148 17.70 8.77 21.71
CA ALA A 148 16.37 9.30 21.43
C ALA A 148 15.37 8.20 21.04
N LEU A 149 15.86 7.02 20.62
CA LEU A 149 15.04 5.86 20.32
C LEU A 149 14.70 5.11 21.61
N ASN A 150 13.47 4.61 21.72
CA ASN A 150 13.11 3.63 22.73
C ASN A 150 13.58 2.25 22.23
N ALA A 151 14.90 2.03 22.24
CA ALA A 151 15.55 0.86 21.66
C ALA A 151 16.16 -0.05 22.73
N MET A 152 16.20 -1.35 22.44
CA MET A 152 16.84 -2.38 23.26
C MET A 152 17.76 -3.24 22.39
N ILE A 153 18.93 -3.59 22.93
CA ILE A 153 19.91 -4.48 22.28
C ILE A 153 19.91 -5.81 23.03
N LEU A 154 19.74 -6.90 22.30
CA LEU A 154 19.85 -8.27 22.78
C LEU A 154 21.03 -8.94 22.10
N GLY A 155 21.88 -9.65 22.84
CA GLY A 155 23.04 -10.21 22.17
C GLY A 155 23.98 -11.10 22.98
N ASP A 156 25.04 -11.50 22.32
CA ASP A 156 26.11 -12.31 22.89
C ASP A 156 27.20 -11.42 23.53
N SER A 157 28.36 -12.01 23.83
CA SER A 157 29.50 -11.33 24.49
C SER A 157 29.97 -10.07 23.74
N ARG A 158 29.75 -9.96 22.45
CA ARG A 158 30.11 -8.78 21.66
C ARG A 158 29.17 -7.60 21.93
N ALA A 159 27.88 -7.88 22.19
CA ALA A 159 26.92 -6.83 22.55
C ALA A 159 27.11 -6.33 24.00
N VAL A 160 27.77 -7.10 24.90
CA VAL A 160 28.11 -6.65 26.26
C VAL A 160 28.91 -5.34 26.26
N GLY A 161 29.69 -5.07 25.21
CA GLY A 161 30.48 -3.84 25.13
C GLY A 161 29.64 -2.56 25.11
N PHE A 162 28.39 -2.59 24.68
CA PHE A 162 27.51 -1.42 24.74
C PHE A 162 27.31 -0.91 26.18
N THR A 163 27.23 -1.80 27.16
CA THR A 163 27.16 -1.43 28.58
C THR A 163 28.53 -1.36 29.23
N HIS A 164 29.47 -2.22 28.84
CA HIS A 164 30.83 -2.23 29.41
C HIS A 164 31.55 -0.87 29.22
N TRP A 165 31.35 -0.24 28.08
CA TRP A 165 31.92 1.08 27.75
C TRP A 165 30.95 2.24 28.07
N GLU A 166 29.86 1.95 28.80
CA GLU A 166 28.86 2.95 29.20
C GLU A 166 28.21 3.73 28.04
N PHE A 167 28.14 3.13 26.83
CA PHE A 167 27.51 3.76 25.65
C PHE A 167 26.00 3.71 25.72
N VAL A 168 25.43 2.64 26.25
CA VAL A 168 23.99 2.41 26.38
C VAL A 168 23.67 2.04 27.83
N ALA A 169 22.57 2.55 28.35
CA ALA A 169 22.12 2.27 29.70
C ALA A 169 21.86 0.76 29.91
N GLU A 170 22.24 0.23 31.09
CA GLU A 170 22.24 -1.20 31.41
C GLU A 170 20.85 -1.84 31.18
N GLU A 171 19.78 -1.13 31.52
CA GLU A 171 18.40 -1.60 31.36
C GLU A 171 17.94 -1.73 29.89
N ARG A 172 18.73 -1.21 28.96
CA ARG A 172 18.45 -1.27 27.49
C ARG A 172 19.30 -2.32 26.76
N VAL A 173 20.12 -3.08 27.48
CA VAL A 173 20.98 -4.12 26.89
C VAL A 173 20.83 -5.41 27.67
N LEU A 174 20.29 -6.44 27.04
CA LEU A 174 20.31 -7.81 27.53
C LEU A 174 21.34 -8.60 26.71
N ALA A 175 22.56 -8.68 27.23
CA ALA A 175 23.66 -9.37 26.60
C ALA A 175 24.59 -10.00 27.60
N HIS A 176 25.10 -11.17 27.29
CA HIS A 176 26.03 -11.88 28.18
C HIS A 176 27.03 -12.77 27.44
N GLY A 177 28.11 -13.14 28.12
CA GLY A 177 29.07 -14.08 27.59
C GLY A 177 28.45 -15.46 27.36
N GLY A 178 28.61 -15.99 26.14
CA GLY A 178 27.98 -17.26 25.74
C GLY A 178 26.52 -17.16 25.29
N GLY A 179 25.96 -15.95 25.20
CA GLY A 179 24.60 -15.71 24.75
C GLY A 179 24.31 -16.30 23.37
N LYS A 180 23.10 -16.80 23.19
CA LYS A 180 22.59 -17.42 21.95
C LYS A 180 21.25 -16.85 21.59
N ILE A 181 20.88 -16.98 20.33
CA ILE A 181 19.59 -16.46 19.84
C ILE A 181 18.39 -17.04 20.62
N THR A 182 18.49 -18.25 21.15
CA THR A 182 17.44 -18.90 21.97
C THR A 182 17.21 -18.25 23.32
N ASP A 183 18.17 -17.46 23.82
CA ASP A 183 18.05 -16.78 25.11
C ASP A 183 16.95 -15.71 25.09
N VAL A 184 16.60 -15.21 23.89
CA VAL A 184 15.46 -14.31 23.68
C VAL A 184 14.18 -14.85 24.33
N ALA A 185 13.89 -16.15 24.19
CA ALA A 185 12.72 -16.78 24.79
C ALA A 185 12.75 -16.79 26.33
N GLU A 186 13.93 -16.84 26.92
CA GLU A 186 14.13 -16.84 28.39
C GLU A 186 14.02 -15.41 28.95
N GLU A 187 14.34 -14.39 28.16
CA GLU A 187 14.40 -12.97 28.54
C GLU A 187 13.13 -12.17 28.25
N LEU A 188 12.08 -12.80 27.70
CA LEU A 188 10.85 -12.13 27.25
C LEU A 188 10.18 -11.25 28.31
N GLU A 189 10.15 -11.65 29.55
CA GLU A 189 9.52 -10.86 30.62
C GLU A 189 10.32 -9.58 30.92
N GLU A 190 11.65 -9.63 30.81
CA GLU A 190 12.52 -8.46 30.97
C GLU A 190 12.35 -7.51 29.77
N ILE A 191 12.36 -8.04 28.54
CA ILE A 191 12.13 -7.27 27.31
C ILE A 191 10.77 -6.56 27.37
N LYS A 192 9.74 -7.29 27.77
CA LYS A 192 8.37 -6.77 27.92
C LYS A 192 8.28 -5.69 29.00
N ALA A 193 9.03 -5.80 30.07
CA ALA A 193 9.05 -4.80 31.14
C ALA A 193 9.61 -3.46 30.68
N VAL A 194 10.59 -3.47 29.76
CA VAL A 194 11.15 -2.27 29.11
C VAL A 194 10.18 -1.71 28.07
N ASN A 195 9.44 -2.57 27.38
CA ASN A 195 8.51 -2.22 26.30
C ASN A 195 9.15 -1.34 25.21
N PRO A 196 10.22 -1.81 24.57
CA PRO A 196 10.93 -1.04 23.55
C PRO A 196 10.10 -0.91 22.26
N GLU A 197 10.34 0.17 21.50
CA GLU A 197 9.81 0.35 20.15
C GLU A 197 10.72 -0.27 19.09
N HIS A 198 12.02 -0.44 19.40
CA HIS A 198 13.02 -1.02 18.52
C HIS A 198 13.82 -2.10 19.27
N VAL A 199 13.93 -3.30 18.71
CA VAL A 199 14.70 -4.40 19.27
C VAL A 199 15.78 -4.83 18.29
N PHE A 200 17.05 -4.71 18.68
CA PHE A 200 18.21 -5.11 17.88
C PHE A 200 18.76 -6.44 18.36
N LEU A 201 18.74 -7.47 17.52
CA LEU A 201 19.29 -8.79 17.82
C LEU A 201 20.73 -8.88 17.31
N CYS A 202 21.68 -9.07 18.24
CA CYS A 202 23.13 -9.10 18.00
C CYS A 202 23.75 -10.42 18.49
N PHE A 203 23.25 -11.55 17.99
CA PHE A 203 23.69 -12.90 18.33
C PHE A 203 24.46 -13.57 17.20
N GLY A 204 24.97 -14.75 17.45
CA GLY A 204 25.46 -15.68 16.43
C GLY A 204 26.87 -16.19 16.65
N LEU A 205 27.75 -15.51 17.40
CA LEU A 205 29.10 -16.00 17.64
C LEU A 205 29.08 -17.36 18.32
N ASN A 206 28.30 -17.51 19.38
CA ASN A 206 28.20 -18.76 20.13
C ASN A 206 27.32 -19.79 19.45
N ASP A 207 26.29 -19.33 18.71
CA ASP A 207 25.39 -20.20 17.94
C ASP A 207 26.17 -20.98 16.88
N VAL A 208 27.08 -20.31 16.17
CA VAL A 208 27.96 -20.90 15.16
C VAL A 208 29.08 -21.72 15.83
N GLY A 209 29.81 -21.12 16.79
CA GLY A 209 31.00 -21.73 17.39
C GLY A 209 30.73 -22.95 18.28
N ILE A 210 29.52 -23.12 18.84
CA ILE A 210 29.16 -24.30 19.59
C ILE A 210 28.65 -25.44 18.68
N GLY A 211 28.29 -25.08 17.44
CA GLY A 211 27.86 -26.06 16.44
C GLY A 211 26.49 -26.69 16.73
N TYR A 212 25.58 -25.97 17.42
CA TYR A 212 24.21 -26.43 17.66
C TYR A 212 23.42 -26.56 16.35
N TRP A 213 23.67 -25.66 15.42
CA TRP A 213 23.00 -25.62 14.13
C TRP A 213 24.04 -25.66 12.99
N PRO A 214 24.54 -26.86 12.63
CA PRO A 214 25.57 -26.99 11.60
C PRO A 214 25.07 -26.62 10.19
N ASP A 215 23.77 -26.60 9.96
CA ASP A 215 23.15 -26.06 8.75
C ASP A 215 22.74 -24.59 8.98
N PRO A 216 23.28 -23.64 8.19
CA PRO A 216 22.89 -22.24 8.26
C PRO A 216 21.38 -21.97 8.14
N LYS A 217 20.66 -22.82 7.38
CA LYS A 217 19.20 -22.69 7.23
C LYS A 217 18.45 -23.12 8.51
N GLU A 218 18.95 -24.10 9.23
CA GLU A 218 18.38 -24.48 10.53
C GLU A 218 18.55 -23.34 11.52
N TYR A 219 19.73 -22.70 11.56
CA TYR A 219 19.96 -21.51 12.38
C TYR A 219 19.01 -20.35 11.98
N ALA A 220 18.87 -20.06 10.69
CA ALA A 220 17.93 -19.03 10.23
C ALA A 220 16.48 -19.33 10.62
N ALA A 221 16.06 -20.61 10.63
CA ALA A 221 14.72 -20.99 11.08
C ALA A 221 14.53 -20.76 12.59
N VAL A 222 15.57 -20.98 13.40
CA VAL A 222 15.54 -20.67 14.85
C VAL A 222 15.46 -19.15 15.05
N CYS A 223 16.20 -18.34 14.28
CA CYS A 223 16.09 -16.89 14.33
C CYS A 223 14.67 -16.41 13.94
N ASP A 224 14.04 -16.99 12.90
CA ASP A 224 12.64 -16.71 12.53
C ASP A 224 11.68 -16.99 13.70
N GLU A 225 11.89 -18.10 14.42
CA GLU A 225 11.07 -18.44 15.58
C GLU A 225 11.20 -17.39 16.71
N GLN A 226 12.43 -16.94 17.01
CA GLN A 226 12.65 -15.93 18.06
C GLN A 226 12.11 -14.55 17.66
N ILE A 227 12.24 -14.16 16.40
CA ILE A 227 11.66 -12.91 15.90
C ILE A 227 10.14 -12.94 16.00
N ARG A 228 9.48 -14.03 15.59
CA ARG A 228 8.03 -14.16 15.73
C ARG A 228 7.58 -14.11 17.19
N LEU A 229 8.32 -14.74 18.09
CA LEU A 229 8.04 -14.70 19.51
C LEU A 229 8.10 -13.27 20.07
N LEU A 230 9.09 -12.47 19.65
CA LEU A 230 9.17 -11.05 19.99
C LEU A 230 7.99 -10.26 19.42
N GLN A 231 7.64 -10.46 18.15
CA GLN A 231 6.52 -9.77 17.51
C GLN A 231 5.15 -10.13 18.14
N GLU A 232 4.98 -11.37 18.58
CA GLU A 232 3.80 -11.80 19.33
C GLU A 232 3.73 -11.15 20.73
N THR A 233 4.89 -10.95 21.36
CA THR A 233 5.00 -10.38 22.71
C THR A 233 4.92 -8.85 22.71
N LEU A 234 5.49 -8.22 21.69
CA LEU A 234 5.61 -6.77 21.49
C LEU A 234 5.12 -6.41 20.07
N PRO A 235 3.80 -6.41 19.82
CA PRO A 235 3.26 -6.25 18.47
C PRO A 235 3.51 -4.88 17.85
N ASP A 236 3.83 -3.86 18.65
CA ASP A 236 4.13 -2.50 18.22
C ASP A 236 5.62 -2.25 18.02
N ALA A 237 6.50 -3.22 18.40
CA ALA A 237 7.93 -3.08 18.27
C ALA A 237 8.43 -3.55 16.90
N THR A 238 9.42 -2.84 16.37
CA THR A 238 10.17 -3.25 15.17
C THR A 238 11.40 -4.07 15.62
N VAL A 239 11.56 -5.26 15.03
CA VAL A 239 12.69 -6.15 15.33
C VAL A 239 13.68 -6.11 14.17
N TYR A 240 14.97 -5.89 14.50
CA TYR A 240 16.08 -5.82 13.56
C TYR A 240 17.05 -6.95 13.84
N LEU A 241 17.35 -7.78 12.84
CA LEU A 241 18.34 -8.83 12.93
C LEU A 241 19.67 -8.34 12.36
N ASN A 242 20.67 -8.22 13.23
CA ASN A 242 22.04 -7.94 12.81
C ASN A 242 22.69 -9.19 12.20
N SER A 243 23.47 -9.02 11.14
CA SER A 243 24.38 -10.08 10.69
C SER A 243 25.38 -10.42 11.78
N ILE A 244 25.82 -11.67 11.79
CA ILE A 244 26.90 -12.13 12.67
C ILE A 244 28.18 -11.43 12.23
N LEU A 245 28.85 -10.68 13.11
CA LEU A 245 30.18 -10.12 12.82
C LEU A 245 31.16 -11.25 12.49
N PRO A 246 31.90 -11.18 11.37
CA PRO A 246 32.85 -12.22 11.00
C PRO A 246 33.98 -12.35 12.04
N ALA A 247 34.51 -13.54 12.18
CA ALA A 247 35.77 -13.73 12.89
C ALA A 247 36.94 -13.30 11.99
N VAL A 248 37.98 -12.72 12.53
CA VAL A 248 39.16 -12.25 11.78
C VAL A 248 40.46 -12.81 12.36
N GLY A 249 41.49 -12.89 11.53
CA GLY A 249 42.84 -13.27 11.98
C GLY A 249 42.88 -14.55 12.84
N PRO A 250 43.34 -14.47 14.11
CA PRO A 250 43.42 -15.65 15.03
C PRO A 250 42.05 -16.18 15.41
N GLY A 251 41.00 -15.37 15.34
CA GLY A 251 39.62 -15.80 15.62
C GLY A 251 39.14 -16.92 14.73
N LEU A 252 39.54 -16.90 13.43
CA LEU A 252 39.20 -17.95 12.45
C LEU A 252 39.72 -19.36 12.83
N GLN A 253 40.68 -19.44 13.74
CA GLN A 253 41.28 -20.71 14.20
C GLN A 253 40.70 -21.19 15.53
N ARG A 254 39.82 -20.39 16.15
CA ARG A 254 39.21 -20.71 17.44
C ARG A 254 38.14 -21.78 17.33
N ASP A 255 37.46 -21.81 16.18
CA ASP A 255 36.44 -22.81 15.88
C ASP A 255 36.43 -23.12 14.38
N SER A 256 36.08 -24.36 14.00
CA SER A 256 36.02 -24.79 12.58
C SER A 256 34.88 -24.17 11.79
N ASP A 257 33.86 -23.68 12.46
CA ASP A 257 32.68 -23.09 11.82
C ASP A 257 32.75 -21.57 11.68
N TYR A 258 33.63 -20.87 12.41
CA TYR A 258 33.81 -19.42 12.23
C TYR A 258 34.16 -18.97 10.80
N PRO A 259 34.95 -19.69 10.01
CA PRO A 259 35.14 -19.35 8.58
C PRO A 259 33.86 -19.42 7.75
N ARG A 260 32.80 -20.07 8.27
CA ARG A 260 31.51 -20.23 7.60
C ARG A 260 30.48 -19.18 7.99
N ILE A 261 30.81 -18.19 8.85
CA ILE A 261 29.88 -17.13 9.29
C ILE A 261 29.20 -16.46 8.08
N GLY A 262 29.91 -16.29 6.95
CA GLY A 262 29.32 -15.76 5.73
C GLY A 262 28.15 -16.58 5.19
N GLU A 263 28.20 -17.92 5.28
CA GLU A 263 27.10 -18.81 4.87
C GLU A 263 25.86 -18.62 5.76
N TYR A 264 26.08 -18.41 7.06
CA TYR A 264 25.01 -18.13 8.02
C TYR A 264 24.37 -16.77 7.74
N ASN A 265 25.18 -15.74 7.48
CA ASN A 265 24.69 -14.41 7.15
C ASN A 265 23.85 -14.40 5.85
N GLU A 266 24.25 -15.17 4.84
CA GLU A 266 23.44 -15.34 3.62
C GLU A 266 22.10 -16.03 3.90
N ALA A 267 22.08 -17.05 4.77
CA ALA A 267 20.83 -17.72 5.16
C ALA A 267 19.91 -16.80 5.97
N LEU A 268 20.46 -15.99 6.88
CA LEU A 268 19.73 -14.99 7.66
C LEU A 268 19.15 -13.90 6.75
N ARG A 269 19.94 -13.36 5.83
CA ARG A 269 19.50 -12.38 4.82
C ARG A 269 18.35 -12.91 3.97
N ALA A 270 18.48 -14.15 3.47
CA ALA A 270 17.45 -14.79 2.64
C ALA A 270 16.14 -14.99 3.43
N MET A 271 16.23 -15.43 4.68
CA MET A 271 15.09 -15.59 5.58
C MET A 271 14.41 -14.24 5.85
N CYS A 272 15.17 -13.19 6.18
CA CYS A 272 14.62 -11.85 6.41
C CYS A 272 13.91 -11.32 5.17
N ALA A 273 14.50 -11.48 3.98
CA ALA A 273 13.88 -11.08 2.72
C ALA A 273 12.57 -11.83 2.42
N GLU A 274 12.51 -13.14 2.72
CA GLU A 274 11.29 -13.94 2.55
C GLU A 274 10.18 -13.52 3.52
N ARG A 275 10.54 -13.17 4.76
CA ARG A 275 9.61 -12.81 5.84
C ARG A 275 9.24 -11.33 5.88
N GLY A 276 9.99 -10.47 5.19
CA GLY A 276 9.86 -9.01 5.29
C GLY A 276 10.40 -8.46 6.62
N TYR A 277 11.42 -9.10 7.20
CA TYR A 277 12.10 -8.63 8.41
C TYR A 277 13.23 -7.67 8.05
N HIS A 278 13.58 -6.78 8.99
CA HIS A 278 14.74 -5.90 8.86
C HIS A 278 16.04 -6.66 9.10
N PHE A 279 16.96 -6.59 8.16
CA PHE A 279 18.28 -7.21 8.26
C PHE A 279 19.38 -6.16 8.13
N ILE A 280 20.22 -6.05 9.17
CA ILE A 280 21.34 -5.12 9.22
C ILE A 280 22.62 -5.87 8.86
N ASP A 281 23.19 -5.56 7.70
CA ASP A 281 24.46 -6.17 7.28
C ASP A 281 25.66 -5.41 7.84
N ASN A 282 26.30 -6.02 8.82
CA ASN A 282 27.53 -5.50 9.43
C ASN A 282 28.82 -6.06 8.77
N THR A 283 28.70 -6.94 7.77
CA THR A 283 29.86 -7.57 7.12
C THR A 283 30.78 -6.53 6.47
N PRO A 284 30.30 -5.56 5.65
CA PRO A 284 31.15 -4.54 5.07
C PRO A 284 31.84 -3.67 6.15
N LEU A 285 31.10 -3.28 7.19
CA LEU A 285 31.65 -2.53 8.31
C LEU A 285 32.80 -3.27 9.00
N ALA A 286 32.60 -4.56 9.29
CA ALA A 286 33.61 -5.37 9.94
C ALA A 286 34.87 -5.58 9.06
N GLU A 287 34.70 -5.71 7.76
CA GLU A 287 35.78 -5.82 6.80
C GLU A 287 36.59 -4.53 6.67
N GLU A 288 35.94 -3.38 6.71
CA GLU A 288 36.59 -2.07 6.64
C GLU A 288 37.27 -1.68 7.95
N ARG A 289 36.84 -2.21 9.07
CA ARG A 289 37.34 -1.87 10.42
C ARG A 289 37.97 -3.06 11.14
N VAL A 290 38.70 -3.91 10.41
CA VAL A 290 39.43 -5.06 10.99
C VAL A 290 40.44 -4.63 12.07
N ASP A 291 40.99 -3.42 11.95
CA ASP A 291 41.88 -2.82 12.94
C ASP A 291 41.23 -2.52 14.30
N LEU A 292 39.88 -2.50 14.36
CA LEU A 292 39.10 -2.31 15.59
C LEU A 292 38.65 -3.66 16.21
N TYR A 293 39.19 -4.75 15.75
CA TYR A 293 39.03 -6.04 16.44
C TYR A 293 40.04 -6.20 17.56
N ALA A 294 39.62 -6.85 18.63
CA ALA A 294 40.51 -7.24 19.72
C ALA A 294 41.53 -8.30 19.25
N GLU A 295 42.59 -8.50 20.03
CA GLU A 295 43.66 -9.47 19.70
C GLU A 295 43.18 -10.91 19.49
N ASP A 296 42.01 -11.25 20.01
CA ASP A 296 41.42 -12.60 19.86
C ASP A 296 40.77 -12.81 18.49
N GLY A 297 40.52 -11.72 17.72
CA GLY A 297 39.89 -11.74 16.41
C GLY A 297 38.41 -12.12 16.41
N LEU A 298 37.75 -12.07 17.57
CA LEU A 298 36.33 -12.37 17.77
C LEU A 298 35.57 -11.17 18.33
N HIS A 299 36.13 -10.52 19.34
CA HIS A 299 35.55 -9.33 19.98
C HIS A 299 36.05 -8.07 19.29
N VAL A 300 35.34 -6.97 19.50
CA VAL A 300 35.68 -5.65 18.97
C VAL A 300 36.06 -4.71 20.11
N ASP A 301 36.89 -3.69 19.82
CA ASP A 301 37.26 -2.68 20.81
C ASP A 301 36.19 -1.58 20.96
N GLU A 302 36.43 -0.63 21.87
CA GLU A 302 35.48 0.44 22.18
C GLU A 302 35.13 1.32 20.98
N HIS A 303 36.07 1.52 20.06
CA HIS A 303 35.87 2.43 18.91
C HIS A 303 35.00 1.83 17.81
N PHE A 304 34.76 0.52 17.80
CA PHE A 304 33.89 -0.15 16.84
C PHE A 304 32.41 0.17 17.07
N TYR A 305 32.00 0.33 18.33
CA TYR A 305 30.58 0.42 18.70
C TYR A 305 29.84 1.61 18.08
N LYS A 306 30.51 2.75 17.91
CA LYS A 306 29.92 3.93 17.25
C LYS A 306 29.55 3.66 15.80
N TYR A 307 30.37 2.90 15.06
CA TYR A 307 30.05 2.48 13.71
C TYR A 307 28.96 1.42 13.66
N TRP A 308 28.99 0.51 14.63
CA TRP A 308 27.95 -0.53 14.72
C TRP A 308 26.58 0.10 14.95
N VAL A 309 26.48 1.03 15.89
CA VAL A 309 25.23 1.79 16.11
C VAL A 309 24.85 2.64 14.92
N ALA A 310 25.81 3.35 14.29
CA ALA A 310 25.53 4.12 13.08
C ALA A 310 24.93 3.22 11.97
N ASN A 311 25.48 2.03 11.78
CA ASN A 311 24.95 1.05 10.83
C ASN A 311 23.57 0.52 11.26
N MET A 312 23.30 0.31 12.56
CA MET A 312 21.95 -0.04 13.03
C MET A 312 20.93 1.06 12.71
N LEU A 313 21.31 2.31 12.86
CA LEU A 313 20.44 3.47 12.60
C LEU A 313 20.08 3.64 11.12
N THR A 314 20.85 3.06 10.19
CA THR A 314 20.52 3.11 8.75
C THR A 314 19.22 2.34 8.43
N GLU A 315 18.82 1.38 9.23
CA GLU A 315 17.60 0.59 9.05
C GLU A 315 16.41 1.10 9.87
N VAL A 316 16.61 2.13 10.71
CA VAL A 316 15.52 2.77 11.47
C VAL A 316 14.88 3.86 10.62
N ASP A 317 13.58 3.76 10.39
CA ASP A 317 12.79 4.71 9.57
C ASP A 317 12.50 6.04 10.30
#